data_d7f4e71e2224b7d37f6f5294198a59db
#
_entry.id   d7f4e71e2224b7d37f6f5294198a59db
#
_cell.length_a   1.000
_cell.length_b   1.000
_cell.length_c   1.000
_cell.angle_alpha   90.00
_cell.angle_beta   90.00
_cell.angle_gamma   90.00
#
_symmetry.space_group_name_H-M   'P 1'
#
loop_
_entity.id
_entity.type
_entity.pdbx_description
1 polymer ?
#
loop_
_entity_poly.entity_id
_entity_poly.type
_entity_poly.pdbx_seq_one_letter_code
_entity_poly.pdbx_strand_id
1 'polypeptide(L)'
;MPATIKADHKSALVSGASFAGLATAYWLHRLGHNVTIVETASELRRGGTPVDIEGETIEILGRMGLADAVRAKALPPGGFEFKDADDATLGSIGIGTEPAAYERYEIHRDDLLDILSAAVEDRVEILFGQSIVKLDQGTDGVSVSFSNGDRRDYALVFGCDGNRSNTRKLVFGEGERFTYFMGGYFFLKVVPHIGLLPANMSQLFNVPGRMAMLNGYDDRTDIGFGFRTVGEIDYDYRDRSQLRRLIHDQFDGLGWKVPAMLASVDGDDDFYFDRINQIRMPCWSRSRVTLVGDAGYCVSPLAGFGGSMAIIGAGRLADALERYPDDHGAAFRHYENELRPFVEEVQERAATKGLAMMLPADETELAERDRKLLAGEMDM
;
A
#
# COMPACT_ATOMS: atom_id res chain seq x y z
N MET A 1 29.36 -24.36 17.08
CA MET A 1 29.05 -24.65 15.67
C MET A 1 27.65 -24.10 15.41
N PRO A 2 27.38 -23.40 14.30
CA PRO A 2 26.00 -23.04 13.97
C PRO A 2 25.19 -24.34 13.85
N ALA A 3 23.97 -24.34 14.40
CA ALA A 3 23.06 -25.47 14.30
C ALA A 3 22.78 -25.75 12.82
N THR A 4 22.82 -27.01 12.42
CA THR A 4 22.48 -27.40 11.04
C THR A 4 20.99 -27.17 10.86
N ILE A 5 20.62 -26.22 10.00
CA ILE A 5 19.23 -25.93 9.63
C ILE A 5 18.83 -27.02 8.62
N LYS A 6 17.77 -27.79 8.95
CA LYS A 6 17.22 -28.81 8.04
C LYS A 6 15.89 -28.30 7.44
N ALA A 7 15.98 -27.33 6.55
CA ALA A 7 14.81 -26.89 5.81
C ALA A 7 14.52 -27.84 4.64
N ASP A 8 13.25 -28.12 4.37
CA ASP A 8 12.83 -28.66 3.07
C ASP A 8 13.20 -27.61 1.99
N HIS A 9 13.91 -28.01 0.94
CA HIS A 9 14.40 -27.13 -0.11
C HIS A 9 13.28 -26.34 -0.82
N LYS A 10 12.03 -26.76 -0.69
CA LYS A 10 10.86 -26.09 -1.23
C LYS A 10 10.01 -25.37 -0.16
N SER A 11 10.44 -25.34 1.10
CA SER A 11 9.70 -24.63 2.13
C SER A 11 9.91 -23.12 2.02
N ALA A 12 8.84 -22.35 2.04
CA ALA A 12 8.86 -20.88 1.95
C ALA A 12 7.98 -20.25 3.02
N LEU A 13 8.48 -19.22 3.70
CA LEU A 13 7.72 -18.40 4.62
C LEU A 13 7.45 -17.04 3.99
N VAL A 14 6.20 -16.59 4.03
CA VAL A 14 5.77 -15.25 3.64
C VAL A 14 5.31 -14.51 4.90
N SER A 15 5.87 -13.35 5.20
CA SER A 15 5.48 -12.50 6.32
C SER A 15 4.51 -11.42 5.85
N GLY A 16 3.25 -11.50 6.31
CA GLY A 16 2.16 -10.60 5.95
C GLY A 16 1.16 -11.22 4.98
N ALA A 17 -0.15 -11.04 5.26
CA ALA A 17 -1.28 -11.57 4.49
C ALA A 17 -2.10 -10.47 3.79
N SER A 18 -1.44 -9.48 3.20
CA SER A 18 -2.06 -8.48 2.32
C SER A 18 -1.68 -8.79 0.85
N PHE A 19 -1.91 -7.86 -0.07
CA PHE A 19 -1.72 -8.06 -1.52
C PHE A 19 -0.35 -8.65 -1.87
N ALA A 20 0.73 -8.06 -1.36
CA ALA A 20 2.07 -8.56 -1.62
C ALA A 20 2.26 -10.00 -1.12
N GLY A 21 1.78 -10.31 0.10
CA GLY A 21 1.93 -11.64 0.67
C GLY A 21 1.10 -12.70 -0.02
N LEU A 22 -0.18 -12.41 -0.27
CA LEU A 22 -1.09 -13.36 -0.94
C LEU A 22 -0.65 -13.61 -2.39
N ALA A 23 -0.29 -12.56 -3.15
CA ALA A 23 0.22 -12.72 -4.51
C ALA A 23 1.55 -13.48 -4.54
N THR A 24 2.49 -13.18 -3.62
CA THR A 24 3.75 -13.92 -3.50
C THR A 24 3.49 -15.39 -3.16
N ALA A 25 2.62 -15.67 -2.20
CA ALA A 25 2.27 -17.04 -1.82
C ALA A 25 1.63 -17.83 -2.96
N TYR A 26 0.73 -17.20 -3.74
CA TYR A 26 0.16 -17.79 -4.94
C TYR A 26 1.25 -18.24 -5.93
N TRP A 27 2.17 -17.35 -6.25
CA TRP A 27 3.23 -17.64 -7.21
C TRP A 27 4.21 -18.71 -6.69
N LEU A 28 4.62 -18.63 -5.43
CA LEU A 28 5.49 -19.63 -4.81
C LEU A 28 4.85 -21.02 -4.81
N HIS A 29 3.56 -21.11 -4.46
CA HIS A 29 2.82 -22.38 -4.55
C HIS A 29 2.80 -22.90 -5.99
N ARG A 30 2.53 -22.06 -6.97
CA ARG A 30 2.52 -22.43 -8.39
C ARG A 30 3.91 -22.91 -8.88
N LEU A 31 4.98 -22.39 -8.31
CA LEU A 31 6.36 -22.85 -8.56
C LEU A 31 6.74 -24.11 -7.76
N GLY A 32 5.78 -24.67 -7.01
CA GLY A 32 5.92 -25.94 -6.30
C GLY A 32 6.57 -25.81 -4.92
N HIS A 33 6.53 -24.61 -4.31
CA HIS A 33 6.93 -24.42 -2.92
C HIS A 33 5.82 -24.80 -1.94
N ASN A 34 6.23 -25.31 -0.76
CA ASN A 34 5.38 -25.48 0.40
C ASN A 34 5.36 -24.15 1.17
N VAL A 35 4.27 -23.41 1.06
CA VAL A 35 4.20 -22.03 1.56
C VAL A 35 3.44 -21.96 2.88
N THR A 36 4.02 -21.24 3.85
CA THR A 36 3.35 -20.78 5.05
C THR A 36 3.31 -19.25 5.03
N ILE A 37 2.15 -18.65 5.29
CA ILE A 37 2.01 -17.21 5.55
C ILE A 37 1.93 -17.01 7.05
N VAL A 38 2.61 -15.99 7.59
CA VAL A 38 2.42 -15.51 8.96
C VAL A 38 1.85 -14.11 8.95
N GLU A 39 0.76 -13.87 9.70
CA GLU A 39 0.07 -12.59 9.81
C GLU A 39 -0.12 -12.20 11.29
N THR A 40 0.24 -10.95 11.61
CA THR A 40 0.12 -10.43 12.99
C THR A 40 -1.30 -10.20 13.44
N ALA A 41 -2.18 -9.85 12.54
CA ALA A 41 -3.61 -9.72 12.82
C ALA A 41 -4.26 -11.09 13.06
N SER A 42 -5.36 -11.11 13.80
CA SER A 42 -6.16 -12.35 14.04
C SER A 42 -6.93 -12.80 12.81
N GLU A 43 -7.07 -11.94 11.81
CA GLU A 43 -7.76 -12.17 10.52
C GLU A 43 -7.19 -11.22 9.46
N LEU A 44 -7.63 -11.33 8.21
CA LEU A 44 -7.24 -10.41 7.14
C LEU A 44 -7.69 -8.99 7.46
N ARG A 45 -6.77 -8.03 7.39
CA ARG A 45 -7.08 -6.62 7.64
C ARG A 45 -7.91 -6.05 6.52
N ARG A 46 -9.11 -5.62 6.84
CA ARG A 46 -10.05 -4.97 5.94
C ARG A 46 -9.96 -3.44 6.02
N GLY A 47 -10.70 -2.79 5.11
CA GLY A 47 -10.75 -1.34 5.01
C GLY A 47 -9.63 -0.75 4.14
N GLY A 48 -9.67 0.55 3.97
CA GLY A 48 -8.78 1.31 3.09
C GLY A 48 -9.47 1.72 1.79
N THR A 49 -8.88 2.69 1.10
CA THR A 49 -9.37 3.18 -0.19
C THR A 49 -9.31 2.10 -1.26
N PRO A 50 -10.15 2.17 -2.28
CA PRO A 50 -10.00 1.38 -3.50
C PRO A 50 -8.60 1.48 -4.10
N VAL A 51 -8.27 0.54 -4.95
CA VAL A 51 -6.99 0.46 -5.62
C VAL A 51 -7.17 0.44 -7.12
N ASP A 52 -6.28 1.13 -7.80
CA ASP A 52 -6.21 1.14 -9.25
C ASP A 52 -5.48 -0.10 -9.75
N ILE A 53 -6.09 -0.76 -10.74
CA ILE A 53 -5.57 -1.91 -11.46
C ILE A 53 -5.39 -1.52 -12.92
N GLU A 54 -4.15 -1.38 -13.34
CA GLU A 54 -3.81 -0.93 -14.68
C GLU A 54 -2.51 -1.56 -15.20
N GLY A 55 -2.29 -1.48 -16.50
CA GLY A 55 -1.03 -1.88 -17.13
C GLY A 55 -0.59 -3.30 -16.76
N GLU A 56 0.67 -3.43 -16.34
CA GLU A 56 1.28 -4.72 -15.98
C GLU A 56 0.53 -5.47 -14.86
N THR A 57 -0.18 -4.74 -13.98
CA THR A 57 -0.99 -5.39 -12.93
C THR A 57 -2.10 -6.24 -13.52
N ILE A 58 -2.77 -5.77 -14.59
CA ILE A 58 -3.80 -6.52 -15.32
C ILE A 58 -3.21 -7.79 -15.94
N GLU A 59 -2.03 -7.68 -16.55
CA GLU A 59 -1.33 -8.81 -17.17
C GLU A 59 -0.99 -9.89 -16.12
N ILE A 60 -0.45 -9.48 -14.96
CA ILE A 60 -0.10 -10.40 -13.89
C ILE A 60 -1.34 -11.06 -13.29
N LEU A 61 -2.42 -10.30 -13.04
CA LEU A 61 -3.69 -10.87 -12.59
C LEU A 61 -4.28 -11.83 -13.65
N GLY A 62 -4.11 -11.54 -14.94
CA GLY A 62 -4.46 -12.45 -16.04
C GLY A 62 -3.67 -13.77 -15.97
N ARG A 63 -2.36 -13.72 -15.76
CA ARG A 63 -1.49 -14.89 -15.58
C ARG A 63 -1.84 -15.70 -14.31
N MET A 64 -2.39 -15.03 -13.29
CA MET A 64 -2.93 -15.66 -12.08
C MET A 64 -4.33 -16.29 -12.32
N GLY A 65 -5.00 -15.97 -13.44
CA GLY A 65 -6.37 -16.39 -13.72
C GLY A 65 -7.41 -15.59 -12.94
N LEU A 66 -7.07 -14.38 -12.47
CA LEU A 66 -7.92 -13.56 -11.60
C LEU A 66 -8.51 -12.33 -12.30
N ALA A 67 -8.11 -12.02 -13.54
CA ALA A 67 -8.54 -10.81 -14.25
C ALA A 67 -10.06 -10.68 -14.37
N ASP A 68 -10.78 -11.77 -14.66
CA ASP A 68 -12.23 -11.73 -14.80
C ASP A 68 -12.93 -11.50 -13.45
N ALA A 69 -12.40 -12.06 -12.35
CA ALA A 69 -12.94 -11.84 -11.02
C ALA A 69 -12.73 -10.37 -10.59
N VAL A 70 -11.57 -9.78 -10.89
CA VAL A 70 -11.28 -8.36 -10.65
C VAL A 70 -12.20 -7.47 -11.48
N ARG A 71 -12.35 -7.76 -12.77
CA ARG A 71 -13.24 -7.00 -13.67
C ARG A 71 -14.69 -7.04 -13.22
N ALA A 72 -15.16 -8.17 -12.71
CA ALA A 72 -16.52 -8.33 -12.20
C ALA A 72 -16.80 -7.49 -10.94
N LYS A 73 -15.75 -7.07 -10.21
CA LYS A 73 -15.80 -6.24 -9.01
C LYS A 73 -15.34 -4.80 -9.25
N ALA A 74 -15.03 -4.46 -10.50
CA ALA A 74 -14.63 -3.10 -10.86
C ALA A 74 -15.72 -2.09 -10.50
N LEU A 75 -15.30 -1.00 -9.89
CA LEU A 75 -16.17 0.12 -9.57
C LEU A 75 -16.60 0.85 -10.86
N PRO A 76 -17.79 1.43 -10.89
CA PRO A 76 -18.18 2.30 -12.00
C PRO A 76 -17.18 3.46 -12.15
N PRO A 77 -16.94 3.94 -13.38
CA PRO A 77 -16.10 5.11 -13.60
C PRO A 77 -16.56 6.30 -12.74
N GLY A 78 -15.66 6.89 -12.01
CA GLY A 78 -15.91 8.02 -11.12
C GLY A 78 -15.39 9.33 -11.67
N GLY A 79 -15.77 10.43 -11.03
CA GLY A 79 -15.25 11.77 -11.26
C GLY A 79 -14.45 12.27 -10.07
N PHE A 80 -13.48 13.15 -10.33
CA PHE A 80 -12.69 13.81 -9.30
C PHE A 80 -12.86 15.34 -9.43
N GLU A 81 -13.34 15.99 -8.38
CA GLU A 81 -13.56 17.43 -8.33
C GLU A 81 -12.67 18.10 -7.28
N PHE A 82 -12.12 19.24 -7.64
CA PHE A 82 -11.45 20.15 -6.72
C PHE A 82 -12.45 21.20 -6.26
N LYS A 83 -12.54 21.41 -4.95
CA LYS A 83 -13.54 22.27 -4.31
C LYS A 83 -12.89 23.44 -3.59
N ASP A 84 -13.60 24.58 -3.54
CA ASP A 84 -13.28 25.68 -2.63
C ASP A 84 -14.02 25.56 -1.28
N ALA A 85 -13.85 26.55 -0.40
CA ALA A 85 -14.47 26.57 0.92
C ALA A 85 -16.00 26.67 0.90
N ASP A 86 -16.58 27.19 -0.18
CA ASP A 86 -18.02 27.37 -0.39
C ASP A 86 -18.66 26.21 -1.19
N ASP A 87 -17.92 25.11 -1.39
CA ASP A 87 -18.28 23.90 -2.16
C ASP A 87 -18.42 24.16 -3.69
N ALA A 88 -17.91 25.27 -4.20
CA ALA A 88 -17.86 25.50 -5.63
C ALA A 88 -16.76 24.64 -6.28
N THR A 89 -17.04 24.11 -7.47
CA THR A 89 -16.08 23.31 -8.22
C THR A 89 -15.06 24.23 -8.91
N LEU A 90 -13.80 24.14 -8.51
CA LEU A 90 -12.68 24.84 -9.14
C LEU A 90 -12.26 24.18 -10.45
N GLY A 91 -12.39 22.85 -10.54
CA GLY A 91 -12.08 22.06 -11.72
C GLY A 91 -12.34 20.60 -11.48
N SER A 92 -12.24 19.79 -12.53
CA SER A 92 -12.53 18.35 -12.47
C SER A 92 -11.64 17.54 -13.39
N ILE A 93 -11.40 16.27 -13.02
CA ILE A 93 -10.63 15.31 -13.79
C ILE A 93 -11.49 14.04 -13.94
N GLY A 94 -11.44 13.39 -15.11
CA GLY A 94 -12.09 12.09 -15.30
C GLY A 94 -13.62 12.11 -15.34
N ILE A 95 -14.26 13.28 -15.30
CA ILE A 95 -15.71 13.36 -15.48
C ILE A 95 -16.04 13.18 -16.96
N GLY A 96 -16.24 11.94 -17.31
CA GLY A 96 -17.02 11.43 -18.42
C GLY A 96 -16.77 11.98 -19.77
N THR A 97 -15.77 11.56 -20.52
CA THR A 97 -15.94 11.74 -21.96
C THR A 97 -15.08 10.89 -22.87
N GLU A 98 -13.97 10.36 -22.43
CA GLU A 98 -13.20 9.48 -23.32
C GLU A 98 -12.93 8.16 -22.61
N PRO A 99 -13.12 7.00 -23.28
CA PRO A 99 -12.57 5.75 -22.78
C PRO A 99 -11.08 6.00 -22.55
N ALA A 100 -10.57 5.64 -21.36
CA ALA A 100 -9.15 5.70 -21.11
C ALA A 100 -8.41 5.03 -22.28
N ALA A 101 -7.32 5.64 -22.74
CA ALA A 101 -6.52 5.12 -23.86
C ALA A 101 -5.95 3.71 -23.55
N TYR A 102 -6.09 3.25 -22.31
CA TYR A 102 -5.68 1.94 -21.81
C TYR A 102 -6.70 1.41 -20.80
N GLU A 103 -6.74 0.10 -20.65
CA GLU A 103 -7.61 -0.60 -19.69
C GLU A 103 -7.19 -0.27 -18.26
N ARG A 104 -8.13 0.25 -17.45
CA ARG A 104 -7.95 0.59 -16.03
C ARG A 104 -9.23 0.25 -15.27
N TYR A 105 -9.08 -0.32 -14.09
CA TYR A 105 -10.17 -0.59 -13.17
C TYR A 105 -9.84 0.00 -11.80
N GLU A 106 -10.84 0.53 -11.12
CA GLU A 106 -10.79 0.75 -9.69
C GLU A 106 -11.57 -0.35 -8.99
N ILE A 107 -11.05 -0.92 -7.92
CA ILE A 107 -11.68 -2.00 -7.15
C ILE A 107 -11.55 -1.72 -5.67
N HIS A 108 -12.61 -2.01 -4.88
CA HIS A 108 -12.48 -1.95 -3.43
C HIS A 108 -11.34 -2.84 -2.94
N ARG A 109 -10.53 -2.30 -2.02
CA ARG A 109 -9.41 -3.03 -1.44
C ARG A 109 -9.81 -4.38 -0.87
N ASP A 110 -10.97 -4.44 -0.22
CA ASP A 110 -11.49 -5.67 0.39
C ASP A 110 -11.88 -6.72 -0.65
N ASP A 111 -12.49 -6.32 -1.77
CA ASP A 111 -12.82 -7.24 -2.85
C ASP A 111 -11.56 -7.84 -3.49
N LEU A 112 -10.53 -7.03 -3.71
CA LEU A 112 -9.24 -7.53 -4.23
C LEU A 112 -8.56 -8.47 -3.22
N LEU A 113 -8.64 -8.15 -1.93
CA LEU A 113 -8.10 -8.98 -0.86
C LEU A 113 -8.80 -10.36 -0.82
N ASP A 114 -10.13 -10.37 -0.95
CA ASP A 114 -10.93 -11.60 -1.00
C ASP A 114 -10.59 -12.44 -2.24
N ILE A 115 -10.43 -11.83 -3.41
CA ILE A 115 -10.03 -12.52 -4.65
C ILE A 115 -8.65 -13.17 -4.48
N LEU A 116 -7.66 -12.43 -3.95
CA LEU A 116 -6.32 -12.95 -3.73
C LEU A 116 -6.29 -14.03 -2.64
N SER A 117 -7.07 -13.87 -1.56
CA SER A 117 -7.18 -14.86 -0.48
C SER A 117 -7.79 -16.17 -0.99
N ALA A 118 -8.87 -16.11 -1.76
CA ALA A 118 -9.49 -17.28 -2.37
C ALA A 118 -8.54 -18.02 -3.33
N ALA A 119 -7.63 -17.30 -3.98
CA ALA A 119 -6.65 -17.91 -4.88
C ALA A 119 -5.58 -18.75 -4.16
N VAL A 120 -5.40 -18.59 -2.85
CA VAL A 120 -4.47 -19.37 -2.02
C VAL A 120 -5.15 -20.27 -1.00
N GLU A 121 -6.49 -20.17 -0.87
CA GLU A 121 -7.28 -21.00 0.03
C GLU A 121 -7.02 -22.49 -0.24
N ASP A 122 -6.96 -23.31 0.81
CA ASP A 122 -6.65 -24.75 0.78
C ASP A 122 -5.27 -25.12 0.20
N ARG A 123 -4.45 -24.15 -0.21
CA ARG A 123 -3.14 -24.37 -0.84
C ARG A 123 -1.98 -23.92 0.02
N VAL A 124 -2.24 -23.00 0.96
CA VAL A 124 -1.24 -22.32 1.76
C VAL A 124 -1.68 -22.28 3.21
N GLU A 125 -0.80 -22.66 4.14
CA GLU A 125 -1.04 -22.49 5.57
C GLU A 125 -0.95 -21.01 5.95
N ILE A 126 -1.96 -20.46 6.64
CA ILE A 126 -1.91 -19.09 7.18
C ILE A 126 -1.94 -19.14 8.71
N LEU A 127 -0.89 -18.61 9.34
CA LEU A 127 -0.75 -18.49 10.79
C LEU A 127 -1.15 -17.06 11.21
N PHE A 128 -2.40 -16.88 11.59
CA PHE A 128 -2.90 -15.62 12.13
C PHE A 128 -2.49 -15.39 13.59
N GLY A 129 -2.44 -14.12 14.02
CA GLY A 129 -2.10 -13.72 15.36
C GLY A 129 -0.63 -13.99 15.71
N GLN A 130 0.23 -14.17 14.72
CA GLN A 130 1.63 -14.51 14.88
C GLN A 130 2.55 -13.52 14.19
N SER A 131 3.75 -13.35 14.73
CA SER A 131 4.79 -12.55 14.11
C SER A 131 6.15 -13.25 14.19
N ILE A 132 7.03 -12.91 13.25
CA ILE A 132 8.42 -13.34 13.30
C ILE A 132 9.12 -12.51 14.40
N VAL A 133 9.76 -13.18 15.37
CA VAL A 133 10.54 -12.50 16.41
C VAL A 133 12.04 -12.65 16.19
N LYS A 134 12.46 -13.68 15.43
CA LYS A 134 13.87 -13.90 15.11
C LYS A 134 14.03 -14.64 13.80
N LEU A 135 15.08 -14.26 13.03
CA LEU A 135 15.53 -14.91 11.80
C LEU A 135 17.01 -15.22 11.93
N ASP A 136 17.36 -16.51 11.96
CA ASP A 136 18.74 -16.98 11.93
C ASP A 136 19.03 -17.60 10.55
N GLN A 137 19.79 -16.92 9.71
CA GLN A 137 20.11 -17.40 8.38
C GLN A 137 21.36 -18.30 8.40
N GLY A 138 21.25 -19.49 7.81
CA GLY A 138 22.33 -20.44 7.60
C GLY A 138 22.61 -20.67 6.10
N THR A 139 23.52 -21.61 5.81
CA THR A 139 23.84 -21.98 4.41
C THR A 139 22.66 -22.66 3.71
N ASP A 140 21.89 -23.47 4.43
CA ASP A 140 20.89 -24.38 3.85
C ASP A 140 19.44 -23.96 4.14
N GLY A 141 19.24 -22.87 4.91
CA GLY A 141 17.91 -22.38 5.27
C GLY A 141 17.94 -21.22 6.24
N VAL A 142 16.73 -20.85 6.66
CA VAL A 142 16.45 -19.79 7.66
C VAL A 142 15.68 -20.42 8.79
N SER A 143 16.21 -20.34 10.01
CA SER A 143 15.47 -20.74 11.21
C SER A 143 14.68 -19.56 11.74
N VAL A 144 13.38 -19.72 11.84
CA VAL A 144 12.43 -18.68 12.21
C VAL A 144 11.80 -18.98 13.55
N SER A 145 11.85 -18.02 14.47
CA SER A 145 11.11 -18.09 15.75
C SER A 145 9.90 -17.17 15.67
N PHE A 146 8.75 -17.65 16.10
CA PHE A 146 7.47 -16.93 16.13
C PHE A 146 7.12 -16.42 17.52
N SER A 147 6.19 -15.47 17.59
CA SER A 147 5.76 -14.84 18.86
C SER A 147 5.11 -15.79 19.87
N ASN A 148 4.55 -16.91 19.40
CA ASN A 148 4.01 -17.98 20.26
C ASN A 148 5.08 -18.92 20.85
N GLY A 149 6.36 -18.73 20.49
CA GLY A 149 7.49 -19.55 20.92
C GLY A 149 7.82 -20.71 19.97
N ASP A 150 7.02 -20.95 18.95
CA ASP A 150 7.31 -21.97 17.93
C ASP A 150 8.56 -21.60 17.12
N ARG A 151 9.23 -22.64 16.61
CA ARG A 151 10.36 -22.51 15.72
C ARG A 151 10.19 -23.44 14.53
N ARG A 152 10.38 -22.90 13.32
CA ARG A 152 10.35 -23.67 12.07
C ARG A 152 11.52 -23.25 11.16
N ASP A 153 11.96 -24.18 10.33
CA ASP A 153 13.03 -23.94 9.34
C ASP A 153 12.43 -23.84 7.95
N TYR A 154 12.88 -22.83 7.19
CA TYR A 154 12.43 -22.57 5.81
C TYR A 154 13.64 -22.44 4.88
N ALA A 155 13.47 -22.83 3.61
CA ALA A 155 14.50 -22.59 2.59
C ALA A 155 14.65 -21.11 2.26
N LEU A 156 13.51 -20.39 2.14
CA LEU A 156 13.45 -18.97 1.79
C LEU A 156 12.42 -18.25 2.65
N VAL A 157 12.63 -16.95 2.87
CA VAL A 157 11.68 -16.07 3.58
C VAL A 157 11.41 -14.82 2.74
N PHE A 158 10.15 -14.43 2.63
CA PHE A 158 9.66 -13.30 1.87
C PHE A 158 8.97 -12.30 2.81
N GLY A 159 9.56 -11.12 2.97
CA GLY A 159 8.99 -10.05 3.79
C GLY A 159 7.98 -9.25 2.97
N CYS A 160 6.70 -9.45 3.24
CA CYS A 160 5.55 -8.79 2.63
C CYS A 160 4.74 -8.02 3.68
N ASP A 161 5.39 -7.62 4.78
CA ASP A 161 4.80 -7.11 6.01
C ASP A 161 4.71 -5.57 6.06
N GLY A 162 4.68 -4.95 4.88
CA GLY A 162 4.25 -3.57 4.66
C GLY A 162 5.27 -2.50 5.06
N ASN A 163 4.81 -1.25 5.06
CA ASN A 163 5.63 -0.07 5.28
C ASN A 163 6.45 -0.13 6.59
N ARG A 164 5.88 -0.68 7.67
CA ARG A 164 6.54 -0.86 8.98
C ARG A 164 7.17 -2.26 9.15
N SER A 165 7.69 -2.84 8.06
CA SER A 165 8.18 -4.21 8.01
C SER A 165 9.12 -4.61 9.16
N ASN A 166 8.68 -5.61 9.92
CA ASN A 166 9.49 -6.25 10.93
C ASN A 166 10.57 -7.15 10.32
N THR A 167 10.25 -7.81 9.19
CA THR A 167 11.23 -8.60 8.43
C THR A 167 12.39 -7.73 7.97
N ARG A 168 12.11 -6.52 7.45
CA ARG A 168 13.14 -5.54 7.11
C ARG A 168 14.01 -5.20 8.31
N LYS A 169 13.41 -4.91 9.46
CA LYS A 169 14.12 -4.60 10.70
C LYS A 169 15.02 -5.75 11.14
N LEU A 170 14.52 -6.98 11.17
CA LEU A 170 15.27 -8.16 11.61
C LEU A 170 16.46 -8.48 10.70
N VAL A 171 16.33 -8.26 9.38
CA VAL A 171 17.35 -8.66 8.39
C VAL A 171 18.33 -7.53 8.09
N PHE A 172 17.85 -6.30 7.96
CA PHE A 172 18.65 -5.16 7.50
C PHE A 172 18.99 -4.17 8.62
N GLY A 173 18.41 -4.34 9.82
CA GLY A 173 18.62 -3.48 10.98
C GLY A 173 17.57 -2.37 11.07
N GLU A 174 17.84 -1.34 11.88
CA GLU A 174 16.87 -0.29 12.20
C GLU A 174 16.21 0.30 10.96
N GLY A 175 14.88 0.18 10.91
CA GLY A 175 14.06 0.48 9.73
C GLY A 175 14.00 1.96 9.39
N GLU A 176 14.13 2.85 10.37
CA GLU A 176 14.03 4.30 10.20
C GLU A 176 15.03 4.86 9.18
N ARG A 177 16.23 4.31 9.09
CA ARG A 177 17.24 4.73 8.10
C ARG A 177 16.85 4.51 6.65
N PHE A 178 15.84 3.69 6.39
CA PHE A 178 15.30 3.42 5.04
C PHE A 178 14.01 4.19 4.76
N THR A 179 13.49 4.89 5.76
CA THR A 179 12.29 5.68 5.64
C THR A 179 12.62 7.07 5.14
N TYR A 180 12.07 7.42 3.98
CA TYR A 180 12.14 8.77 3.43
C TYR A 180 10.84 9.50 3.75
N PHE A 181 10.86 10.36 4.76
CA PHE A 181 9.72 11.19 5.14
C PHE A 181 9.47 12.26 4.07
N MET A 182 8.24 12.38 3.59
CA MET A 182 7.85 13.29 2.52
C MET A 182 7.25 14.61 3.02
N GLY A 183 7.38 14.91 4.30
CA GLY A 183 6.97 16.19 4.89
C GLY A 183 5.49 16.29 5.24
N GLY A 184 4.81 15.18 5.54
CA GLY A 184 3.41 15.23 5.94
C GLY A 184 2.86 13.94 6.51
N TYR A 185 1.59 14.00 6.90
CA TYR A 185 0.81 12.91 7.48
C TYR A 185 -0.49 12.72 6.73
N PHE A 186 -1.00 11.50 6.76
CA PHE A 186 -2.24 11.11 6.12
C PHE A 186 -3.13 10.35 7.11
N PHE A 187 -4.40 10.73 7.13
CA PHE A 187 -5.47 10.08 7.88
C PHE A 187 -6.50 9.54 6.89
N LEU A 188 -7.03 8.36 7.17
CA LEU A 188 -8.11 7.75 6.39
C LEU A 188 -9.08 7.04 7.32
N LYS A 189 -10.38 7.28 7.11
CA LYS A 189 -11.46 6.53 7.73
C LYS A 189 -12.50 6.15 6.69
N VAL A 190 -12.94 4.90 6.72
CA VAL A 190 -14.07 4.42 5.93
C VAL A 190 -15.30 4.41 6.83
N VAL A 191 -16.36 5.06 6.38
CA VAL A 191 -17.64 5.11 7.10
C VAL A 191 -18.79 4.64 6.21
N PRO A 192 -19.92 4.17 6.75
CA PRO A 192 -21.14 3.98 5.96
C PRO A 192 -21.48 5.23 5.17
N HIS A 193 -22.19 5.10 4.05
CA HIS A 193 -22.55 6.25 3.21
C HIS A 193 -23.22 7.37 4.03
N ILE A 194 -22.61 8.56 4.03
CA ILE A 194 -23.05 9.70 4.86
C ILE A 194 -23.72 10.83 4.06
N GLY A 195 -23.92 10.65 2.76
CA GLY A 195 -24.65 11.58 1.90
C GLY A 195 -23.97 12.95 1.67
N LEU A 196 -22.67 13.08 1.92
CA LEU A 196 -21.92 14.32 1.70
C LEU A 196 -21.58 14.59 0.24
N LEU A 197 -21.58 13.55 -0.59
CA LEU A 197 -21.29 13.63 -2.02
C LEU A 197 -22.03 12.49 -2.76
N PRO A 198 -22.24 12.61 -4.09
CA PRO A 198 -22.80 11.51 -4.90
C PRO A 198 -21.89 10.28 -4.87
N ALA A 199 -22.49 9.11 -5.11
CA ALA A 199 -21.72 7.88 -5.34
C ALA A 199 -20.83 8.02 -6.59
N ASN A 200 -19.69 7.31 -6.59
CA ASN A 200 -18.68 7.32 -7.64
C ASN A 200 -18.09 8.73 -7.93
N MET A 201 -18.03 9.56 -6.89
CA MET A 201 -17.40 10.87 -6.95
C MET A 201 -16.34 11.00 -5.87
N SER A 202 -15.22 11.60 -6.24
CA SER A 202 -14.16 12.04 -5.32
C SER A 202 -14.12 13.56 -5.29
N GLN A 203 -13.97 14.13 -4.12
CA GLN A 203 -13.88 15.57 -3.93
C GLN A 203 -12.68 15.91 -3.05
N LEU A 204 -11.88 16.88 -3.46
CA LEU A 204 -10.69 17.34 -2.76
C LEU A 204 -10.82 18.85 -2.47
N PHE A 205 -10.68 19.21 -1.22
CA PHE A 205 -10.55 20.59 -0.73
C PHE A 205 -9.15 20.81 -0.18
N ASN A 206 -8.53 21.92 -0.57
CA ASN A 206 -7.20 22.30 -0.08
C ASN A 206 -7.18 23.71 0.51
N VAL A 207 -6.40 23.86 1.55
CA VAL A 207 -5.74 25.10 1.93
C VAL A 207 -4.23 24.84 1.99
N PRO A 208 -3.37 25.88 1.99
CA PRO A 208 -1.93 25.67 2.03
C PRO A 208 -1.49 24.68 3.11
N GLY A 209 -0.77 23.63 2.70
CA GLY A 209 -0.26 22.57 3.57
C GLY A 209 -1.31 21.60 4.12
N ARG A 210 -2.57 21.68 3.70
CA ARG A 210 -3.64 20.79 4.19
C ARG A 210 -4.60 20.36 3.09
N MET A 211 -5.07 19.14 3.17
CA MET A 211 -6.09 18.60 2.28
C MET A 211 -7.18 17.88 3.07
N ALA A 212 -8.41 17.98 2.62
CA ALA A 212 -9.55 17.16 3.03
C ALA A 212 -10.16 16.52 1.79
N MET A 213 -10.32 15.20 1.80
CA MET A 213 -10.80 14.42 0.65
C MET A 213 -11.97 13.54 1.05
N LEU A 214 -12.96 13.46 0.19
CA LEU A 214 -14.08 12.53 0.28
C LEU A 214 -14.14 11.68 -0.98
N ASN A 215 -14.28 10.37 -0.82
CA ASN A 215 -14.66 9.47 -1.91
C ASN A 215 -16.00 8.84 -1.58
N GLY A 216 -16.98 9.03 -2.44
CA GLY A 216 -18.34 8.51 -2.28
C GLY A 216 -18.50 7.21 -3.07
N TYR A 217 -19.07 6.20 -2.44
CA TYR A 217 -19.48 4.94 -3.04
C TYR A 217 -20.94 4.66 -2.67
N ASP A 218 -21.55 3.63 -3.26
CA ASP A 218 -22.97 3.31 -3.02
C ASP A 218 -23.24 2.97 -1.55
N ASP A 219 -22.32 2.27 -0.89
CA ASP A 219 -22.47 1.75 0.46
C ASP A 219 -21.62 2.46 1.53
N ARG A 220 -20.61 3.24 1.11
CA ARG A 220 -19.62 3.84 1.99
C ARG A 220 -19.13 5.20 1.53
N THR A 221 -18.45 5.88 2.43
CA THR A 221 -17.69 7.10 2.14
C THR A 221 -16.32 6.99 2.78
N ASP A 222 -15.28 7.26 2.01
CA ASP A 222 -13.93 7.39 2.54
C ASP A 222 -13.66 8.84 2.89
N ILE A 223 -13.18 9.08 4.10
CA ILE A 223 -12.79 10.38 4.63
C ILE A 223 -11.28 10.43 4.75
N GLY A 224 -10.65 11.29 3.96
CA GLY A 224 -9.20 11.51 3.97
C GLY A 224 -8.84 12.89 4.50
N PHE A 225 -7.80 12.96 5.34
CA PHE A 225 -7.13 14.20 5.71
C PHE A 225 -5.64 14.06 5.48
N GLY A 226 -5.01 15.11 5.01
CA GLY A 226 -3.57 15.18 4.89
C GLY A 226 -3.06 16.56 5.30
N PHE A 227 -1.89 16.60 5.97
CA PHE A 227 -1.29 17.88 6.34
C PHE A 227 0.24 17.80 6.30
N ARG A 228 0.87 18.93 5.96
CA ARG A 228 2.32 19.06 5.93
C ARG A 228 2.88 19.48 7.28
N THR A 229 4.13 19.06 7.51
CA THR A 229 4.93 19.48 8.67
C THR A 229 6.37 19.75 8.25
N VAL A 230 7.05 20.62 8.98
CA VAL A 230 8.48 20.92 8.73
C VAL A 230 9.38 19.73 9.07
N GLY A 231 8.95 18.90 10.04
CA GLY A 231 9.68 17.72 10.47
C GLY A 231 8.74 16.66 10.99
N GLU A 232 9.26 15.51 11.37
CA GLU A 232 8.44 14.45 11.94
C GLU A 232 7.86 14.86 13.30
N ILE A 233 6.58 14.51 13.52
CA ILE A 233 5.88 14.70 14.79
C ILE A 233 6.16 13.46 15.64
N ASP A 234 6.45 13.67 16.92
CA ASP A 234 6.49 12.59 17.90
C ASP A 234 5.07 12.20 18.32
N TYR A 235 4.64 10.97 17.98
CA TYR A 235 3.32 10.45 18.31
C TYR A 235 3.34 8.95 18.56
N ASP A 236 2.47 8.50 19.46
CA ASP A 236 2.19 7.07 19.60
C ASP A 236 1.06 6.65 18.65
N TYR A 237 1.37 5.84 17.65
CA TYR A 237 0.39 5.35 16.67
C TYR A 237 -0.74 4.50 17.30
N ARG A 238 -0.59 4.08 18.57
CA ARG A 238 -1.62 3.37 19.35
C ARG A 238 -2.51 4.30 20.16
N ASP A 239 -2.07 5.52 20.44
CA ASP A 239 -2.89 6.52 21.15
C ASP A 239 -3.87 7.19 20.19
N ARG A 240 -5.04 6.55 20.02
CA ARG A 240 -6.10 7.05 19.14
C ARG A 240 -6.57 8.45 19.52
N SER A 241 -6.57 8.76 20.81
CA SER A 241 -6.95 10.10 21.30
C SER A 241 -5.93 11.16 20.89
N GLN A 242 -4.63 10.85 20.94
CA GLN A 242 -3.59 11.75 20.44
C GLN A 242 -3.76 11.97 18.93
N LEU A 243 -3.98 10.91 18.15
CA LEU A 243 -4.14 11.00 16.71
C LEU A 243 -5.36 11.84 16.31
N ARG A 244 -6.52 11.71 17.00
CA ARG A 244 -7.68 12.58 16.79
C ARG A 244 -7.34 14.03 17.08
N ARG A 245 -6.69 14.33 18.20
CA ARG A 245 -6.28 15.70 18.52
C ARG A 245 -5.42 16.30 17.42
N LEU A 246 -4.45 15.54 16.89
CA LEU A 246 -3.61 15.98 15.77
C LEU A 246 -4.44 16.38 14.54
N ILE A 247 -5.51 15.64 14.23
CA ILE A 247 -6.40 15.98 13.13
C ILE A 247 -7.20 17.24 13.44
N HIS A 248 -7.80 17.33 14.61
CA HIS A 248 -8.55 18.53 15.04
C HIS A 248 -7.67 19.77 15.04
N ASP A 249 -6.46 19.71 15.59
CA ASP A 249 -5.50 20.83 15.63
C ASP A 249 -5.16 21.38 14.23
N GLN A 250 -5.25 20.54 13.21
CA GLN A 250 -4.97 20.93 11.83
C GLN A 250 -6.22 21.40 11.05
N PHE A 251 -7.40 20.88 11.37
CA PHE A 251 -8.57 21.03 10.51
C PHE A 251 -9.74 21.79 11.14
N ASP A 252 -9.76 21.99 12.47
CA ASP A 252 -10.79 22.81 13.11
C ASP A 252 -10.84 24.23 12.54
N GLY A 253 -12.06 24.70 12.27
CA GLY A 253 -12.31 26.04 11.73
C GLY A 253 -12.16 26.16 10.21
N LEU A 254 -11.79 25.09 9.49
CA LEU A 254 -11.84 25.10 8.04
C LEU A 254 -13.26 24.98 7.50
N GLY A 255 -13.47 25.58 6.33
CA GLY A 255 -14.74 25.55 5.60
C GLY A 255 -15.05 24.23 4.92
N TRP A 256 -15.82 24.29 3.82
CA TRP A 256 -16.29 23.16 3.04
C TRP A 256 -17.03 22.14 3.90
N LYS A 257 -16.82 20.86 3.69
CA LYS A 257 -17.45 19.73 4.43
C LYS A 257 -16.62 19.28 5.64
N VAL A 258 -15.52 19.98 5.94
CA VAL A 258 -14.59 19.60 7.02
C VAL A 258 -15.26 19.40 8.38
N PRO A 259 -16.22 20.26 8.84
CA PRO A 259 -16.89 20.03 10.12
C PRO A 259 -17.65 18.69 10.18
N ALA A 260 -18.32 18.29 9.09
CA ALA A 260 -19.02 17.01 9.03
C ALA A 260 -18.06 15.81 8.97
N MET A 261 -16.92 15.98 8.30
CA MET A 261 -15.86 14.96 8.24
C MET A 261 -15.23 14.75 9.63
N LEU A 262 -14.94 15.82 10.38
CA LEU A 262 -14.38 15.75 11.73
C LEU A 262 -15.35 15.06 12.71
N ALA A 263 -16.64 15.34 12.61
CA ALA A 263 -17.65 14.63 13.41
C ALA A 263 -17.62 13.10 13.19
N SER A 264 -17.24 12.65 12.00
CA SER A 264 -17.05 11.22 11.72
C SER A 264 -15.75 10.67 12.30
N VAL A 265 -14.71 11.50 12.44
CA VAL A 265 -13.44 11.12 13.09
C VAL A 265 -13.65 10.76 14.57
N ASP A 266 -14.56 11.45 15.24
CA ASP A 266 -14.85 11.29 16.67
C ASP A 266 -15.64 10.01 17.00
N GLY A 267 -16.23 9.36 16.00
CA GLY A 267 -17.19 8.27 16.17
C GLY A 267 -16.61 6.98 16.79
N ASP A 268 -15.46 6.56 16.35
CA ASP A 268 -14.78 5.33 16.80
C ASP A 268 -13.28 5.35 16.50
N ASP A 269 -12.56 4.28 16.87
CA ASP A 269 -11.09 4.14 16.72
C ASP A 269 -10.66 3.45 15.43
N ASP A 270 -11.60 3.09 14.55
CA ASP A 270 -11.29 2.41 13.29
C ASP A 270 -10.92 3.43 12.21
N PHE A 271 -9.68 3.85 12.21
CA PHE A 271 -9.08 4.71 11.21
C PHE A 271 -7.59 4.42 11.03
N TYR A 272 -7.07 4.78 9.87
CA TYR A 272 -5.64 4.75 9.58
C TYR A 272 -5.03 6.14 9.78
N PHE A 273 -3.85 6.20 10.38
CA PHE A 273 -3.02 7.40 10.46
C PHE A 273 -1.56 7.00 10.34
N ASP A 274 -0.84 7.62 9.42
CA ASP A 274 0.61 7.45 9.31
C ASP A 274 1.25 8.66 8.63
N ARG A 275 2.58 8.71 8.70
CA ARG A 275 3.39 9.65 7.93
C ARG A 275 3.31 9.31 6.43
N ILE A 276 3.34 10.33 5.60
CA ILE A 276 3.54 10.21 4.16
C ILE A 276 5.02 9.94 3.96
N ASN A 277 5.37 8.71 3.58
CA ASN A 277 6.76 8.29 3.43
C ASN A 277 6.95 7.29 2.31
N GLN A 278 8.19 7.06 1.96
CA GLN A 278 8.65 6.01 1.07
C GLN A 278 9.65 5.11 1.78
N ILE A 279 9.81 3.89 1.30
CA ILE A 279 10.92 3.02 1.72
C ILE A 279 11.94 2.97 0.60
N ARG A 280 13.14 3.48 0.88
CA ARG A 280 14.25 3.56 -0.06
C ARG A 280 15.42 2.74 0.48
N MET A 281 15.66 1.59 -0.09
CA MET A 281 16.68 0.64 0.36
C MET A 281 17.77 0.44 -0.67
N PRO A 282 19.05 0.27 -0.23
CA PRO A 282 20.16 -0.02 -1.14
C PRO A 282 20.06 -1.40 -1.78
N CYS A 283 19.39 -2.34 -1.12
CA CYS A 283 19.09 -3.69 -1.65
C CYS A 283 17.85 -4.25 -0.94
N TRP A 284 17.09 -5.09 -1.66
CA TRP A 284 15.85 -5.70 -1.12
C TRP A 284 16.07 -7.11 -0.59
N SER A 285 17.26 -7.69 -0.84
CA SER A 285 17.56 -9.08 -0.48
C SER A 285 18.82 -9.20 0.35
N ARG A 286 18.84 -10.17 1.25
CA ARG A 286 20.03 -10.58 1.99
C ARG A 286 20.02 -12.09 2.18
N SER A 287 20.98 -12.81 1.54
CA SER A 287 21.06 -14.26 1.56
C SER A 287 19.72 -14.91 1.15
N ARG A 288 19.00 -15.54 2.08
CA ARG A 288 17.77 -16.29 1.83
C ARG A 288 16.49 -15.52 2.11
N VAL A 289 16.58 -14.21 2.37
CA VAL A 289 15.45 -13.34 2.65
C VAL A 289 15.37 -12.25 1.59
N THR A 290 14.15 -12.03 1.03
CA THR A 290 13.87 -10.90 0.14
C THR A 290 12.60 -10.18 0.57
N LEU A 291 12.49 -8.90 0.23
CA LEU A 291 11.34 -8.05 0.53
C LEU A 291 10.50 -7.82 -0.72
N VAL A 292 9.18 -7.75 -0.56
CA VAL A 292 8.22 -7.52 -1.65
C VAL A 292 7.21 -6.44 -1.23
N GLY A 293 6.85 -5.57 -2.16
CA GLY A 293 5.91 -4.48 -1.93
C GLY A 293 6.45 -3.44 -0.95
N ASP A 294 5.59 -2.86 -0.15
CA ASP A 294 5.92 -1.78 0.79
C ASP A 294 7.03 -2.14 1.79
N ALA A 295 7.23 -3.43 2.06
CA ALA A 295 8.31 -3.88 2.92
C ALA A 295 9.70 -3.51 2.37
N GLY A 296 9.87 -3.54 1.05
CA GLY A 296 11.12 -3.25 0.36
C GLY A 296 11.18 -1.87 -0.30
N TYR A 297 10.04 -1.39 -0.82
CA TYR A 297 10.03 -0.25 -1.73
C TYR A 297 8.68 0.50 -1.72
N CYS A 298 8.12 0.77 -0.55
CA CYS A 298 6.91 1.60 -0.43
C CYS A 298 7.04 2.87 -1.26
N VAL A 299 6.08 3.10 -2.16
CA VAL A 299 6.10 4.25 -3.09
C VAL A 299 5.38 5.47 -2.54
N SER A 300 4.72 5.38 -1.40
CA SER A 300 3.84 6.36 -0.76
C SER A 300 2.37 6.25 -1.19
N PRO A 301 1.43 6.53 -0.28
CA PRO A 301 0.00 6.67 -0.63
C PRO A 301 -0.27 7.68 -1.76
N LEU A 302 0.55 8.73 -1.86
CA LEU A 302 0.44 9.78 -2.90
C LEU A 302 0.74 9.29 -4.33
N ALA A 303 1.31 8.09 -4.47
CA ALA A 303 1.51 7.49 -5.78
C ALA A 303 0.21 6.90 -6.37
N GLY A 304 -0.80 6.59 -5.51
CA GLY A 304 -1.99 5.84 -5.91
C GLY A 304 -1.71 4.40 -6.39
N PHE A 305 -0.47 3.92 -6.26
CA PHE A 305 0.04 2.73 -6.96
C PHE A 305 0.51 1.60 -6.02
N GLY A 306 0.24 1.71 -4.70
CA GLY A 306 0.75 0.74 -3.72
C GLY A 306 0.24 -0.69 -3.91
N GLY A 307 -1.05 -0.84 -4.21
CA GLY A 307 -1.67 -2.15 -4.47
C GLY A 307 -1.12 -2.81 -5.73
N SER A 308 -1.03 -2.06 -6.83
CA SER A 308 -0.43 -2.49 -8.09
C SER A 308 1.03 -2.87 -7.93
N MET A 309 1.83 -2.06 -7.20
CA MET A 309 3.24 -2.34 -6.94
C MET A 309 3.46 -3.64 -6.14
N ALA A 310 2.54 -3.99 -5.24
CA ALA A 310 2.58 -5.25 -4.51
C ALA A 310 2.39 -6.47 -5.44
N ILE A 311 1.45 -6.39 -6.38
CA ILE A 311 1.14 -7.46 -7.35
C ILE A 311 2.25 -7.56 -8.39
N ILE A 312 2.72 -6.43 -8.94
CA ILE A 312 3.84 -6.37 -9.90
C ILE A 312 5.09 -6.98 -9.27
N GLY A 313 5.42 -6.58 -8.04
CA GLY A 313 6.58 -7.11 -7.33
C GLY A 313 6.53 -8.62 -7.15
N ALA A 314 5.37 -9.17 -6.79
CA ALA A 314 5.17 -10.62 -6.64
C ALA A 314 5.32 -11.35 -7.99
N GLY A 315 4.77 -10.80 -9.07
CA GLY A 315 4.89 -11.37 -10.43
C GLY A 315 6.32 -11.37 -10.95
N ARG A 316 7.02 -10.23 -10.82
CA ARG A 316 8.43 -10.11 -11.22
C ARG A 316 9.36 -11.01 -10.42
N LEU A 317 9.09 -11.20 -9.12
CA LEU A 317 9.81 -12.14 -8.28
C LEU A 317 9.59 -13.58 -8.75
N ALA A 318 8.35 -13.94 -9.11
CA ALA A 318 8.02 -15.26 -9.63
C ALA A 318 8.77 -15.55 -10.95
N ASP A 319 8.80 -14.61 -11.89
CA ASP A 319 9.52 -14.72 -13.15
C ASP A 319 11.04 -14.93 -12.91
N ALA A 320 11.58 -14.23 -11.92
CA ALA A 320 12.98 -14.38 -11.53
C ALA A 320 13.27 -15.76 -10.93
N LEU A 321 12.39 -16.27 -10.05
CA LEU A 321 12.54 -17.61 -9.45
C LEU A 321 12.38 -18.74 -10.51
N GLU A 322 11.47 -18.57 -11.47
CA GLU A 322 11.30 -19.51 -12.57
C GLU A 322 12.55 -19.53 -13.49
N ARG A 323 13.13 -18.37 -13.73
CA ARG A 323 14.36 -18.23 -14.55
C ARG A 323 15.61 -18.82 -13.89
N TYR A 324 15.70 -18.77 -12.57
CA TYR A 324 16.83 -19.23 -11.77
C TYR A 324 16.40 -20.22 -10.68
N PRO A 325 15.87 -21.40 -11.03
CA PRO A 325 15.21 -22.30 -10.08
C PRO A 325 16.12 -22.85 -8.98
N ASP A 326 17.44 -22.95 -9.26
CA ASP A 326 18.42 -23.51 -8.34
C ASP A 326 19.35 -22.44 -7.72
N ASP A 327 19.17 -21.16 -8.09
CA ASP A 327 19.99 -20.03 -7.59
C ASP A 327 19.07 -18.87 -7.15
N HIS A 328 18.55 -18.96 -5.93
CA HIS A 328 17.75 -17.89 -5.36
C HIS A 328 18.50 -16.55 -5.26
N GLY A 329 19.84 -16.58 -5.11
CA GLY A 329 20.62 -15.35 -5.08
C GLY A 329 20.65 -14.65 -6.44
N ALA A 330 20.74 -15.39 -7.55
CA ALA A 330 20.61 -14.85 -8.90
C ALA A 330 19.17 -14.38 -9.15
N ALA A 331 18.16 -15.15 -8.71
CA ALA A 331 16.76 -14.79 -8.83
C ALA A 331 16.47 -13.45 -8.14
N PHE A 332 16.90 -13.28 -6.89
CA PHE A 332 16.66 -12.06 -6.12
C PHE A 332 17.37 -10.84 -6.73
N ARG A 333 18.61 -11.01 -7.21
CA ARG A 333 19.30 -9.92 -7.93
C ARG A 333 18.59 -9.54 -9.23
N HIS A 334 18.13 -10.53 -9.98
CA HIS A 334 17.38 -10.29 -11.22
C HIS A 334 16.06 -9.55 -10.95
N TYR A 335 15.26 -10.03 -9.98
CA TYR A 335 14.06 -9.38 -9.52
C TYR A 335 14.27 -7.90 -9.19
N GLU A 336 15.28 -7.62 -8.37
CA GLU A 336 15.59 -6.25 -7.95
C GLU A 336 16.04 -5.38 -9.12
N ASN A 337 16.92 -5.87 -9.98
CA ASN A 337 17.45 -5.10 -11.11
C ASN A 337 16.37 -4.74 -12.14
N GLU A 338 15.43 -5.64 -12.39
CA GLU A 338 14.35 -5.41 -13.35
C GLU A 338 13.27 -4.49 -12.81
N LEU A 339 12.98 -4.55 -11.52
CA LEU A 339 11.89 -3.78 -10.92
C LEU A 339 12.33 -2.41 -10.39
N ARG A 340 13.57 -2.27 -9.92
CA ARG A 340 14.08 -1.06 -9.27
C ARG A 340 13.90 0.22 -10.09
N PRO A 341 14.22 0.27 -11.39
CA PRO A 341 14.05 1.49 -12.18
C PRO A 341 12.61 2.00 -12.17
N PHE A 342 11.64 1.10 -12.28
CA PHE A 342 10.23 1.44 -12.24
C PHE A 342 9.78 1.93 -10.84
N VAL A 343 10.24 1.26 -9.77
CA VAL A 343 9.98 1.72 -8.40
C VAL A 343 10.50 3.13 -8.16
N GLU A 344 11.75 3.40 -8.57
CA GLU A 344 12.38 4.71 -8.39
C GLU A 344 11.67 5.80 -9.19
N GLU A 345 11.20 5.51 -10.40
CA GLU A 345 10.38 6.43 -11.19
C GLU A 345 9.06 6.77 -10.48
N VAL A 346 8.33 5.77 -9.99
CA VAL A 346 7.08 5.97 -9.24
C VAL A 346 7.32 6.74 -7.94
N GLN A 347 8.41 6.43 -7.22
CA GLN A 347 8.79 7.14 -6.01
C GLN A 347 9.08 8.62 -6.28
N GLU A 348 9.84 8.91 -7.34
CA GLU A 348 10.17 10.31 -7.70
C GLU A 348 8.92 11.08 -8.14
N ARG A 349 8.05 10.47 -8.96
CA ARG A 349 6.79 11.07 -9.36
C ARG A 349 5.89 11.40 -8.15
N ALA A 350 5.77 10.48 -7.19
CA ALA A 350 5.00 10.70 -5.97
C ALA A 350 5.58 11.81 -5.10
N ALA A 351 6.91 11.88 -4.97
CA ALA A 351 7.61 12.87 -4.16
C ALA A 351 7.56 14.29 -4.75
N THR A 352 7.40 14.41 -6.05
CA THR A 352 7.35 15.70 -6.74
C THR A 352 5.93 16.06 -7.14
N LYS A 353 5.39 15.43 -8.18
CA LYS A 353 4.07 15.75 -8.73
C LYS A 353 2.93 15.38 -7.78
N GLY A 354 2.94 14.18 -7.21
CA GLY A 354 1.88 13.70 -6.32
C GLY A 354 1.73 14.58 -5.08
N LEU A 355 2.85 14.95 -4.46
CA LEU A 355 2.85 15.80 -3.27
C LEU A 355 2.34 17.21 -3.58
N ALA A 356 2.81 17.84 -4.67
CA ALA A 356 2.38 19.18 -5.07
C ALA A 356 0.91 19.21 -5.51
N MET A 357 0.40 18.13 -6.10
CA MET A 357 -0.99 18.02 -6.51
C MET A 357 -1.93 17.86 -5.32
N MET A 358 -1.65 16.89 -4.45
CA MET A 358 -2.55 16.53 -3.35
C MET A 358 -2.42 17.45 -2.14
N LEU A 359 -1.22 17.99 -1.89
CA LEU A 359 -0.89 18.70 -0.68
C LEU A 359 0.04 19.89 -0.96
N PRO A 360 -0.41 20.92 -1.74
CA PRO A 360 0.38 22.13 -2.02
C PRO A 360 0.87 22.78 -0.72
N ALA A 361 2.15 23.18 -0.67
CA ALA A 361 2.77 23.65 0.58
C ALA A 361 2.30 25.02 1.01
N ASP A 362 2.10 25.92 0.04
CA ASP A 362 1.79 27.34 0.25
C ASP A 362 0.81 27.87 -0.79
N GLU A 363 0.44 29.14 -0.67
CA GLU A 363 -0.48 29.82 -1.59
C GLU A 363 0.03 29.83 -3.04
N THR A 364 1.34 29.84 -3.23
CA THR A 364 1.94 29.89 -4.58
C THR A 364 1.79 28.53 -5.28
N GLU A 365 2.11 27.45 -4.58
CA GLU A 365 1.93 26.08 -5.10
C GLU A 365 0.44 25.77 -5.34
N LEU A 366 -0.44 26.22 -4.42
CA LEU A 366 -1.88 26.03 -4.56
C LEU A 366 -2.42 26.76 -5.80
N ALA A 367 -2.07 28.03 -5.98
CA ALA A 367 -2.50 28.83 -7.13
C ALA A 367 -1.96 28.27 -8.46
N GLU A 368 -0.73 27.78 -8.47
CA GLU A 368 -0.14 27.17 -9.67
C GLU A 368 -0.82 25.84 -10.03
N ARG A 369 -1.15 25.00 -9.02
CA ARG A 369 -1.92 23.78 -9.21
C ARG A 369 -3.30 24.10 -9.80
N ASP A 370 -4.03 25.10 -9.22
CA ASP A 370 -5.37 25.48 -9.67
C ASP A 370 -5.35 26.06 -11.08
N ARG A 371 -4.31 26.85 -11.42
CA ARG A 371 -4.10 27.34 -12.80
C ARG A 371 -3.95 26.19 -13.79
N LYS A 372 -3.13 25.18 -13.48
CA LYS A 372 -2.94 24.00 -14.34
C LYS A 372 -4.21 23.19 -14.48
N LEU A 373 -4.96 23.02 -13.38
CA LEU A 373 -6.25 22.34 -13.38
C LEU A 373 -7.25 23.02 -14.33
N LEU A 374 -7.40 24.35 -14.23
CA LEU A 374 -8.29 25.12 -15.10
C LEU A 374 -7.85 25.12 -16.57
N ALA A 375 -6.55 25.00 -16.83
CA ALA A 375 -6.01 24.91 -18.19
C ALA A 375 -6.11 23.50 -18.81
N GLY A 376 -6.53 22.47 -18.02
CA GLY A 376 -6.48 21.08 -18.46
C GLY A 376 -5.05 20.54 -18.64
N GLU A 377 -4.07 21.13 -17.96
CA GLU A 377 -2.64 20.79 -18.03
C GLU A 377 -2.21 19.81 -16.92
N MET A 378 -3.19 19.19 -16.22
CA MET A 378 -2.91 18.23 -15.15
C MET A 378 -2.86 16.81 -15.72
N ASP A 379 -1.67 16.20 -15.71
CA ASP A 379 -1.48 14.76 -15.91
C ASP A 379 -1.47 14.07 -14.54
N MET A 380 -2.38 13.13 -14.30
CA MET A 380 -2.38 12.27 -13.09
C MET A 380 -1.47 11.06 -13.27
#